data_818b839fbd5170803cf2f08b0afa4ad2
#
_entry.id   818b839fbd5170803cf2f08b0afa4ad2
#
_cell.length_a   1.000
_cell.length_b   1.000
_cell.length_c   1.000
_cell.angle_alpha   90.00
_cell.angle_beta   90.00
_cell.angle_gamma   90.00
#
_symmetry.space_group_name_H-M   'P 1'
#
loop_
_entity.id
_entity.type
_entity.pdbx_description
1 polymer ?
#
loop_
_entity_poly.entity_id
_entity_poly.type
_entity_poly.pdbx_seq_one_letter_code
_entity_poly.pdbx_strand_id
1 'polypeptide(L)'
;MNRYLIETPHTAEECLDLIKVLNAQGYLMHFDWGCKAGIHSGWAIIEAENVAQARLVVPPLVRSRACIVKLNKFDATTIEDCEKQEAVGAAGSAACRR
;
A
#
# COMPACT_ATOMS: atom_id res chain seq x y z
N MET A 1 16.47 -3.56 2.32
CA MET A 1 15.23 -2.77 2.41
C MET A 1 14.01 -3.68 2.47
N ASN A 2 12.94 -3.17 3.05
CA ASN A 2 11.68 -3.89 3.11
C ASN A 2 10.81 -3.52 1.91
N ARG A 3 9.89 -4.41 1.56
CA ARG A 3 8.89 -4.15 0.54
C ARG A 3 7.56 -3.83 1.20
N TYR A 4 6.86 -2.86 0.64
CA TYR A 4 5.57 -2.41 1.17
C TYR A 4 4.54 -2.33 0.06
N LEU A 5 3.35 -2.84 0.34
CA LEU A 5 2.18 -2.59 -0.50
C LEU A 5 1.55 -1.27 -0.03
N ILE A 6 1.34 -0.37 -0.97
CA ILE A 6 0.69 0.90 -0.70
C ILE A 6 -0.66 0.90 -1.40
N GLU A 7 -1.70 1.23 -0.67
CA GLU A 7 -3.03 1.44 -1.23
C GLU A 7 -3.46 2.88 -0.97
N THR A 8 -3.96 3.55 -2.01
CA THR A 8 -4.34 4.97 -1.93
C THR A 8 -5.80 5.16 -2.27
N PRO A 9 -6.72 4.90 -1.32
CA PRO A 9 -8.14 5.18 -1.55
C PRO A 9 -8.35 6.68 -1.76
N HIS A 10 -9.21 7.02 -2.71
CA HIS A 10 -9.48 8.42 -3.03
C HIS A 10 -10.89 8.51 -3.64
N THR A 11 -11.43 9.73 -3.72
CA THR A 11 -12.71 9.96 -4.36
C THR A 11 -12.53 10.11 -5.87
N ALA A 12 -13.64 10.03 -6.61
CA ALA A 12 -13.61 10.24 -8.05
C ALA A 12 -13.08 11.64 -8.41
N GLU A 13 -13.40 12.63 -7.59
CA GLU A 13 -12.95 14.01 -7.81
C GLU A 13 -11.46 14.17 -7.57
N GLU A 14 -10.88 13.36 -6.70
CA GLU A 14 -9.46 13.44 -6.37
C GLU A 14 -8.58 12.67 -7.35
N CYS A 15 -9.17 11.81 -8.17
CA CYS A 15 -8.43 10.85 -8.97
C CYS A 15 -7.38 11.52 -9.87
N LEU A 16 -7.79 12.51 -10.64
CA LEU A 16 -6.88 13.17 -11.58
C LEU A 16 -5.76 13.92 -10.86
N ASP A 17 -6.11 14.62 -9.77
CA ASP A 17 -5.10 15.36 -9.00
C ASP A 17 -4.05 14.41 -8.42
N LEU A 18 -4.48 13.27 -7.90
CA LEU A 18 -3.58 12.27 -7.36
C LEU A 18 -2.63 11.75 -8.44
N ILE A 19 -3.17 11.43 -9.61
CA ILE A 19 -2.37 10.95 -10.74
C ILE A 19 -1.33 12.00 -11.15
N LYS A 20 -1.73 13.25 -11.24
CA LYS A 20 -0.83 14.34 -11.63
C LYS A 20 0.31 14.52 -10.64
N VAL A 21 0.01 14.46 -9.33
CA VAL A 21 1.05 14.62 -8.31
C VAL A 21 2.03 13.45 -8.35
N LEU A 22 1.54 12.23 -8.47
CA LEU A 22 2.41 11.07 -8.56
C LEU A 22 3.29 11.12 -9.82
N ASN A 23 2.75 11.61 -10.92
CA ASN A 23 3.53 11.78 -12.13
C ASN A 23 4.65 12.81 -11.92
N ALA A 24 4.33 13.93 -11.30
CA ALA A 24 5.31 14.98 -11.00
C ALA A 24 6.41 14.50 -10.07
N GLN A 25 6.09 13.61 -9.15
CA GLN A 25 7.05 13.05 -8.21
C GLN A 25 7.85 11.87 -8.77
N GLY A 26 7.49 11.39 -9.97
CA GLY A 26 8.19 10.29 -10.60
C GLY A 26 7.74 8.90 -10.15
N TYR A 27 6.64 8.80 -9.43
CA TYR A 27 6.16 7.52 -8.90
C TYR A 27 4.97 6.93 -9.66
N LEU A 28 4.42 7.64 -10.64
CA LEU A 28 3.19 7.19 -11.32
C LEU A 28 3.29 5.77 -11.87
N MET A 29 4.44 5.44 -12.46
CA MET A 29 4.64 4.14 -13.10
C MET A 29 4.71 2.98 -12.11
N HIS A 30 4.84 3.26 -10.83
CA HIS A 30 4.85 2.22 -9.80
C HIS A 30 3.44 1.82 -9.37
N PHE A 31 2.42 2.57 -9.78
CA PHE A 31 1.05 2.36 -9.34
C PHE A 31 0.21 1.72 -10.42
N ASP A 32 -0.62 0.78 -10.00
CA ASP A 32 -1.74 0.26 -10.78
C ASP A 32 -3.04 0.80 -10.19
N TRP A 33 -4.02 1.06 -11.04
CA TRP A 33 -5.22 1.80 -10.67
C TRP A 33 -6.49 1.01 -10.96
N GLY A 34 -7.44 1.08 -10.03
CA GLY A 34 -8.75 0.44 -10.20
C GLY A 34 -9.85 1.40 -10.63
N CYS A 35 -9.52 2.67 -10.91
CA CYS A 35 -10.54 3.69 -11.18
C CYS A 35 -11.45 3.36 -12.36
N LYS A 36 -10.89 2.81 -13.44
CA LYS A 36 -11.68 2.43 -14.61
C LYS A 36 -12.61 1.25 -14.34
N ALA A 37 -12.30 0.46 -13.31
CA ALA A 37 -13.16 -0.64 -12.89
C ALA A 37 -14.15 -0.24 -11.79
N GLY A 38 -14.21 1.05 -11.46
CA GLY A 38 -15.12 1.57 -10.45
C GLY A 38 -14.57 1.57 -9.04
N ILE A 39 -13.31 1.18 -8.86
CA ILE A 39 -12.67 1.17 -7.55
C ILE A 39 -11.63 2.28 -7.52
N HIS A 40 -11.94 3.37 -6.83
CA HIS A 40 -11.07 4.55 -6.79
C HIS A 40 -9.95 4.34 -5.79
N SER A 41 -8.96 3.60 -6.22
CA SER A 41 -7.75 3.35 -5.45
C SER A 41 -6.59 3.08 -6.39
N GLY A 42 -5.37 3.33 -5.89
CA GLY A 42 -4.16 2.94 -6.57
C GLY A 42 -3.35 2.02 -5.68
N TRP A 43 -2.63 1.09 -6.26
CA TRP A 43 -1.79 0.13 -5.54
C TRP A 43 -0.39 0.13 -6.10
N ALA A 44 0.60 0.11 -5.20
CA ALA A 44 2.00 -0.01 -5.58
C ALA A 44 2.75 -0.90 -4.61
N ILE A 45 3.80 -1.54 -5.07
CA ILE A 45 4.76 -2.22 -4.20
C ILE A 45 6.06 -1.47 -4.34
N ILE A 46 6.56 -0.95 -3.22
CA ILE A 46 7.81 -0.19 -3.20
C ILE A 46 8.75 -0.71 -2.13
N GLU A 47 10.03 -0.40 -2.29
CA GLU A 47 11.04 -0.69 -1.27
C GLU A 47 11.32 0.56 -0.45
N ALA A 48 11.39 0.40 0.87
CA ALA A 48 11.71 1.48 1.80
C ALA A 48 12.31 0.91 3.07
N GLU A 49 12.96 1.76 3.85
CA GLU A 49 13.57 1.34 5.11
C GLU A 49 12.53 1.02 6.17
N ASN A 50 11.43 1.76 6.19
CA ASN A 50 10.37 1.59 7.19
C ASN A 50 9.05 2.13 6.66
N VAL A 51 8.00 1.94 7.45
CA VAL A 51 6.64 2.39 7.10
C VAL A 51 6.58 3.90 6.89
N ALA A 52 7.27 4.66 7.71
CA ALA A 52 7.24 6.11 7.60
C ALA A 52 7.80 6.58 6.26
N GLN A 53 8.89 5.98 5.80
CA GLN A 53 9.45 6.30 4.49
C GLN A 53 8.53 5.85 3.36
N ALA A 54 7.94 4.68 3.48
CA ALA A 54 6.98 4.20 2.48
C ALA A 54 5.80 5.17 2.33
N ARG A 55 5.31 5.69 3.46
CA ARG A 55 4.18 6.63 3.47
C ARG A 55 4.50 7.94 2.76
N LEU A 56 5.76 8.35 2.74
CA LEU A 56 6.16 9.58 2.06
C LEU A 56 6.01 9.52 0.53
N VAL A 57 5.91 8.33 -0.04
CA VAL A 57 5.62 8.17 -1.47
C VAL A 57 4.19 8.62 -1.78
N VAL A 58 3.28 8.50 -0.80
CA VAL A 58 1.89 8.87 -0.98
C VAL A 58 1.74 10.39 -0.94
N PRO A 59 1.09 11.00 -1.94
CA PRO A 59 0.84 12.45 -1.93
C PRO A 59 0.05 12.89 -0.69
N PRO A 60 0.32 14.10 -0.17
CA PRO A 60 -0.37 14.60 1.03
C PRO A 60 -1.90 14.55 0.93
N LEU A 61 -2.45 14.72 -0.27
CA LEU A 61 -3.90 14.71 -0.50
C LEU A 61 -4.58 13.48 0.11
N VAL A 62 -3.95 12.31 0.00
CA VAL A 62 -4.56 11.05 0.46
C VAL A 62 -3.68 10.32 1.48
N ARG A 63 -2.61 10.94 1.95
CA ARG A 63 -1.64 10.26 2.80
C ARG A 63 -2.25 9.71 4.09
N SER A 64 -3.15 10.45 4.70
CA SER A 64 -3.78 10.01 5.94
C SER A 64 -4.69 8.80 5.75
N ARG A 65 -5.17 8.58 4.53
CA ARG A 65 -6.07 7.46 4.20
C ARG A 65 -5.32 6.26 3.62
N ALA A 66 -4.05 6.44 3.29
CA ALA A 66 -3.27 5.38 2.66
C ALA A 66 -3.08 4.21 3.61
N CYS A 67 -3.13 3.03 3.05
CA CYS A 67 -2.88 1.78 3.78
C CYS A 67 -1.51 1.26 3.35
N ILE A 68 -0.62 1.06 4.31
CA ILE A 68 0.75 0.61 4.06
C ILE A 68 0.94 -0.74 4.73
N VAL A 69 1.26 -1.76 3.94
CA VAL A 69 1.42 -3.12 4.45
C VAL A 69 2.82 -3.62 4.15
N LYS A 70 3.55 -3.99 5.18
CA LYS A 70 4.85 -4.62 5.00
C LYS A 70 4.65 -6.02 4.43
N LEU A 71 5.34 -6.31 3.35
CA LEU A 71 5.22 -7.58 2.66
C LEU A 71 6.40 -8.50 2.99
N ASN A 72 6.12 -9.79 3.01
CA ASN A 72 7.14 -10.81 3.15
C ASN A 72 6.75 -12.02 2.31
N LYS A 73 7.73 -12.89 2.09
CA LYS A 73 7.49 -14.15 1.39
C LYS A 73 7.63 -15.30 2.38
N PHE A 74 6.90 -16.36 2.13
CA PHE A 74 7.05 -17.59 2.87
C PHE A 74 7.70 -18.64 1.97
N ASP A 75 8.49 -19.51 2.58
CA ASP A 75 9.02 -20.69 1.93
C ASP A 75 8.63 -21.92 2.73
N ALA A 76 9.07 -23.11 2.29
CA ALA A 76 8.68 -24.35 2.95
C ALA A 76 9.12 -24.41 4.40
N THR A 77 10.21 -23.72 4.76
CA THR A 77 10.76 -23.77 6.12
C THR A 77 10.02 -22.85 7.07
N THR A 78 9.26 -21.88 6.58
CA THR A 78 8.57 -20.89 7.42
C THR A 78 7.12 -21.22 7.67
N ILE A 79 6.59 -22.28 7.07
CA ILE A 79 5.15 -22.62 7.19
C ILE A 79 4.77 -22.89 8.65
N GLU A 80 5.59 -23.63 9.39
CA GLU A 80 5.29 -23.94 10.78
C GLU A 80 5.26 -22.69 11.66
N ASP A 81 6.21 -21.78 11.45
CA ASP A 81 6.22 -20.52 12.20
C ASP A 81 4.99 -19.69 11.90
N CYS A 82 4.52 -19.69 10.65
CA CYS A 82 3.32 -18.99 10.27
C CYS A 82 2.10 -19.55 11.00
N GLU A 83 1.97 -20.86 11.10
CA GLU A 83 0.87 -21.49 11.81
C GLU A 83 0.85 -21.11 13.28
N LYS A 84 2.02 -21.04 13.93
CA LYS A 84 2.11 -20.67 15.34
C LYS A 84 1.70 -19.24 15.62
N GLN A 85 1.85 -18.35 14.62
CA GLN A 85 1.60 -16.92 14.77
C GLN A 85 0.27 -16.48 14.16
N GLU A 86 -0.51 -17.39 13.66
CA GLU A 86 -1.71 -17.06 12.90
C GLU A 86 -2.68 -16.16 13.67
N ALA A 87 -2.96 -16.49 14.91
CA ALA A 87 -3.91 -15.72 15.71
C ALA A 87 -3.38 -14.32 16.03
N VAL A 88 -2.07 -14.15 16.14
CA VAL A 88 -1.46 -12.85 16.43
C VAL A 88 -1.40 -11.98 15.19
N GLY A 89 -1.06 -12.56 14.06
CA GLY A 89 -0.88 -11.82 12.82
C GLY A 89 -2.14 -11.17 12.28
N ALA A 90 -3.28 -11.76 12.52
CA ALA A 90 -4.55 -11.27 11.98
C ALA A 90 -4.93 -9.89 12.50
N ALA A 91 -4.55 -9.56 13.73
CA ALA A 91 -4.95 -8.30 14.36
C ALA A 91 -4.30 -7.07 13.71
N GLY A 92 -3.09 -7.22 13.19
CA GLY A 92 -2.32 -6.10 12.68
C GLY A 92 -2.83 -5.49 11.39
N SER A 93 -3.55 -6.25 10.57
CA SER A 93 -4.00 -5.78 9.27
C SER A 93 -5.41 -5.20 9.30
N ALA A 94 -6.14 -5.33 10.39
CA ALA A 94 -7.54 -4.92 10.48
C ALA A 94 -7.73 -3.41 10.27
N ALA A 95 -6.78 -2.59 10.70
CA ALA A 95 -6.86 -1.13 10.59
C ALA A 95 -6.88 -0.63 9.15
N CYS A 96 -6.37 -1.40 8.20
CA CYS A 96 -6.30 -1.02 6.79
C CYS A 96 -7.48 -1.56 5.98
N ARG A 97 -8.40 -2.25 6.59
CA ARG A 97 -9.56 -2.80 5.89
C ARG A 97 -10.62 -1.74 5.70
N ARG A 98 -11.28 -1.81 4.55
CA ARG A 98 -12.42 -0.94 4.26
C ARG A 98 -13.71 -1.53 4.79
#